data_4481ff5aabd7f3ff808c9e3001662bd9
#
_entry.id   4481ff5aabd7f3ff808c9e3001662bd9
#
_cell.length_a   1.000
_cell.length_b   1.000
_cell.length_c   1.000
_cell.angle_alpha   90.00
_cell.angle_beta   90.00
_cell.angle_gamma   90.00
#
_symmetry.space_group_name_H-M   'P 1'
#
loop_
_entity.id
_entity.type
_entity.pdbx_description
1 polymer ?
#
loop_
_entity_poly.entity_id
_entity_poly.type
_entity_poly.pdbx_seq_one_letter_code
_entity_poly.pdbx_strand_id
1 'polypeptide(L)'
;MTAIQIYKLDKTSTQDNGADNILAQLAQIESELFVYDAWSAAQINSLLAQPFNHIIYATDELNQRLVGYCFYSHIVEDSEILRIGTCLDCQKQGIASQLLTAMAQMCQIMGAERVLLEVREDNYAALAFYQKHGFEQIAVRKNYYDNHDMTKTHALIMQRKFNAKLNAK
;
A
#
# COMPACT_ATOMS: atom_id res chain seq x y z
N MET A 1 11.07 -19.74 7.20
CA MET A 1 10.22 -18.59 6.78
C MET A 1 8.86 -18.83 7.37
N THR A 2 8.32 -17.90 8.11
CA THR A 2 6.95 -17.97 8.63
C THR A 2 5.99 -17.85 7.47
N ALA A 3 4.96 -18.68 7.43
CA ALA A 3 3.92 -18.57 6.41
C ALA A 3 3.11 -17.28 6.64
N ILE A 4 2.84 -16.56 5.56
CA ILE A 4 2.15 -15.27 5.57
C ILE A 4 0.80 -15.46 4.88
N GLN A 5 -0.27 -15.02 5.55
CA GLN A 5 -1.60 -14.93 4.96
C GLN A 5 -1.96 -13.47 4.66
N ILE A 6 -2.63 -13.25 3.52
CA ILE A 6 -3.07 -11.91 3.12
C ILE A 6 -4.59 -11.86 3.16
N TYR A 7 -5.10 -10.84 3.80
CA TYR A 7 -6.52 -10.56 3.98
C TYR A 7 -6.90 -9.21 3.39
N LYS A 8 -8.15 -9.09 2.96
CA LYS A 8 -8.77 -7.81 2.65
C LYS A 8 -9.56 -7.33 3.86
N LEU A 9 -9.38 -6.07 4.25
CA LEU A 9 -10.20 -5.45 5.26
C LEU A 9 -11.46 -4.88 4.60
N ASP A 10 -12.61 -5.48 4.90
CA ASP A 10 -13.88 -5.03 4.36
C ASP A 10 -14.60 -4.09 5.34
N LYS A 11 -15.40 -3.17 4.80
CA LYS A 11 -16.19 -2.19 5.58
C LYS A 11 -17.14 -2.83 6.58
N THR A 12 -17.66 -4.01 6.24
CA THR A 12 -18.56 -4.77 7.13
C THR A 12 -17.84 -5.37 8.32
N SER A 13 -16.54 -5.63 8.19
CA SER A 13 -15.72 -6.14 9.29
C SER A 13 -15.45 -5.08 10.37
N THR A 14 -15.68 -3.79 10.09
CA THR A 14 -15.42 -2.70 11.06
C THR A 14 -16.47 -2.59 12.17
N GLN A 15 -17.50 -3.42 12.17
CA GLN A 15 -18.50 -3.47 13.24
C GLN A 15 -18.26 -4.59 14.27
N ASP A 16 -17.27 -5.46 14.04
CA ASP A 16 -16.87 -6.52 14.93
C ASP A 16 -15.60 -6.14 15.72
N ASN A 17 -15.52 -6.55 17.00
CA ASN A 17 -14.35 -6.33 17.88
C ASN A 17 -13.00 -6.73 17.23
N GLY A 18 -13.01 -7.61 16.23
CA GLY A 18 -11.84 -8.01 15.49
C GLY A 18 -11.27 -6.92 14.58
N ALA A 19 -12.11 -6.08 13.98
CA ALA A 19 -11.68 -5.03 13.07
C ALA A 19 -11.06 -3.84 13.80
N ASP A 20 -11.59 -3.46 14.95
CA ASP A 20 -10.99 -2.41 15.79
C ASP A 20 -9.57 -2.79 16.20
N ASN A 21 -9.31 -4.06 16.45
CA ASN A 21 -7.98 -4.58 16.71
C ASN A 21 -7.06 -4.45 15.50
N ILE A 22 -7.54 -4.74 14.28
CA ILE A 22 -6.75 -4.59 13.04
C ILE A 22 -6.44 -3.12 12.78
N LEU A 23 -7.40 -2.21 12.92
CA LEU A 23 -7.18 -0.77 12.75
C LEU A 23 -6.14 -0.23 13.75
N ALA A 24 -6.19 -0.69 15.01
CA ALA A 24 -5.21 -0.32 16.02
C ALA A 24 -3.80 -0.85 15.67
N GLN A 25 -3.68 -2.09 15.22
CA GLN A 25 -2.40 -2.66 14.77
C GLN A 25 -1.85 -1.94 13.54
N LEU A 26 -2.71 -1.59 12.56
CA LEU A 26 -2.32 -0.79 11.40
C LEU A 26 -1.76 0.56 11.83
N ALA A 27 -2.47 1.28 12.70
CA ALA A 27 -2.02 2.58 13.21
C ALA A 27 -0.72 2.49 14.01
N GLN A 28 -0.50 1.39 14.72
CA GLN A 28 0.77 1.14 15.42
C GLN A 28 1.93 1.01 14.41
N ILE A 29 1.79 0.16 13.39
CA ILE A 29 2.83 0.00 12.36
C ILE A 29 3.07 1.32 11.62
N GLU A 30 2.00 2.08 11.32
CA GLU A 30 2.12 3.42 10.74
C GLU A 30 3.01 4.33 11.59
N SER A 31 2.76 4.37 12.90
CA SER A 31 3.54 5.23 13.83
C SER A 31 5.02 4.84 13.92
N GLU A 32 5.33 3.57 13.73
CA GLU A 32 6.72 3.07 13.71
C GLU A 32 7.44 3.37 12.39
N LEU A 33 6.72 3.35 11.27
CA LEU A 33 7.30 3.52 9.93
C LEU A 33 7.32 4.99 9.47
N PHE A 34 6.30 5.76 9.86
CA PHE A 34 6.05 7.11 9.36
C PHE A 34 5.95 8.11 10.50
N VAL A 35 7.07 8.37 11.17
CA VAL A 35 7.16 9.17 12.41
C VAL A 35 6.45 10.54 12.32
N TYR A 36 6.41 11.15 11.13
CA TYR A 36 5.90 12.51 10.94
C TYR A 36 4.52 12.59 10.28
N ASP A 37 4.09 11.56 9.59
CA ASP A 37 2.85 11.55 8.82
C ASP A 37 2.05 10.23 8.94
N ALA A 38 2.25 9.54 10.05
CA ALA A 38 1.53 8.31 10.38
C ALA A 38 0.02 8.54 10.42
N TRP A 39 -0.73 7.62 9.84
CA TRP A 39 -2.18 7.64 9.91
C TRP A 39 -2.69 6.97 11.19
N SER A 40 -3.50 7.70 11.94
CA SER A 40 -4.21 7.17 13.12
C SER A 40 -5.30 6.17 12.69
N ALA A 41 -5.74 5.32 13.63
CA ALA A 41 -6.85 4.40 13.40
C ALA A 41 -8.12 5.11 12.89
N ALA A 42 -8.42 6.31 13.38
CA ALA A 42 -9.55 7.11 12.92
C ALA A 42 -9.39 7.57 11.46
N GLN A 43 -8.19 7.98 11.06
CA GLN A 43 -7.89 8.37 9.67
C GLN A 43 -7.97 7.15 8.74
N ILE A 44 -7.43 6.00 9.15
CA ILE A 44 -7.52 4.74 8.39
C ILE A 44 -9.00 4.33 8.22
N ASN A 45 -9.80 4.41 9.27
CA ASN A 45 -11.23 4.12 9.21
C ASN A 45 -11.97 5.10 8.26
N SER A 46 -11.65 6.39 8.33
CA SER A 46 -12.21 7.40 7.41
C SER A 46 -11.81 7.15 5.96
N LEU A 47 -10.60 6.69 5.72
CA LEU A 47 -10.11 6.29 4.39
C LEU A 47 -10.91 5.10 3.86
N LEU A 48 -11.14 4.08 4.68
CA LEU A 48 -11.98 2.92 4.34
C LEU A 48 -13.45 3.28 4.09
N ALA A 49 -13.96 4.34 4.69
CA ALA A 49 -15.33 4.80 4.46
C ALA A 49 -15.58 5.20 3.00
N GLN A 50 -14.54 5.56 2.25
CA GLN A 50 -14.67 5.88 0.83
C GLN A 50 -14.81 4.59 0.00
N PRO A 51 -15.76 4.52 -0.95
CA PRO A 51 -16.09 3.30 -1.68
C PRO A 51 -14.96 2.80 -2.61
N PHE A 52 -14.07 3.69 -3.00
CA PHE A 52 -12.95 3.41 -3.90
C PHE A 52 -11.64 3.06 -3.17
N ASN A 53 -11.60 3.18 -1.83
CA ASN A 53 -10.42 2.85 -1.06
C ASN A 53 -10.50 1.43 -0.50
N HIS A 54 -9.35 0.77 -0.49
CA HIS A 54 -9.19 -0.61 -0.09
C HIS A 54 -7.95 -0.77 0.78
N ILE A 55 -8.01 -1.74 1.69
CA ILE A 55 -6.86 -2.16 2.50
C ILE A 55 -6.72 -3.68 2.36
N ILE A 56 -5.51 -4.11 2.09
CA ILE A 56 -5.09 -5.49 2.34
C ILE A 56 -3.99 -5.50 3.39
N TYR A 57 -3.96 -6.54 4.19
CA TYR A 57 -2.95 -6.71 5.22
C TYR A 57 -2.46 -8.16 5.28
N ALA A 58 -1.25 -8.32 5.76
CA ALA A 58 -0.59 -9.60 5.92
C ALA A 58 -0.44 -9.93 7.41
N THR A 59 -0.73 -11.16 7.77
CA THR A 59 -0.48 -11.68 9.13
C THR A 59 0.52 -12.82 9.09
N ASP A 60 1.28 -12.95 10.17
CA ASP A 60 2.05 -14.13 10.50
C ASP A 60 1.09 -15.23 10.98
N GLU A 61 1.08 -16.39 10.33
CA GLU A 61 0.18 -17.51 10.65
C GLU A 61 0.36 -18.03 12.08
N LEU A 62 1.58 -18.00 12.61
CA LEU A 62 1.88 -18.56 13.94
C LEU A 62 1.33 -17.68 15.06
N ASN A 63 1.49 -16.36 14.92
CA ASN A 63 1.17 -15.44 16.00
C ASN A 63 -0.09 -14.61 15.72
N GLN A 64 -0.69 -14.74 14.55
CA GLN A 64 -1.81 -13.91 14.08
C GLN A 64 -1.51 -12.39 14.16
N ARG A 65 -0.21 -12.05 14.18
CA ARG A 65 0.27 -10.67 14.25
C ARG A 65 0.24 -10.07 12.85
N LEU A 66 -0.26 -8.85 12.74
CA LEU A 66 -0.17 -8.06 11.53
C LEU A 66 1.31 -7.70 11.26
N VAL A 67 1.81 -8.02 10.07
CA VAL A 67 3.22 -7.85 9.69
C VAL A 67 3.42 -6.92 8.49
N GLY A 68 2.33 -6.51 7.85
CA GLY A 68 2.39 -5.55 6.75
C GLY A 68 1.01 -5.24 6.18
N TYR A 69 0.94 -4.20 5.35
CA TYR A 69 -0.32 -3.73 4.76
C TYR A 69 -0.05 -2.98 3.45
N CYS A 70 -1.12 -2.82 2.66
CA CYS A 70 -1.16 -1.95 1.51
C CYS A 70 -2.51 -1.23 1.45
N PHE A 71 -2.47 0.11 1.50
CA PHE A 71 -3.62 0.97 1.24
C PHE A 71 -3.59 1.38 -0.23
N TYR A 72 -4.70 1.21 -0.92
CA TYR A 72 -4.80 1.57 -2.33
C TYR A 72 -6.21 2.04 -2.67
N SER A 73 -6.32 2.86 -3.71
CA SER A 73 -7.58 3.23 -4.30
C SER A 73 -7.77 2.55 -5.66
N HIS A 74 -9.04 2.41 -6.08
CA HIS A 74 -9.39 1.99 -7.43
C HIS A 74 -10.55 2.83 -7.93
N ILE A 75 -10.34 3.54 -9.05
CA ILE A 75 -11.31 4.42 -9.67
C ILE A 75 -11.28 4.16 -11.18
N VAL A 76 -12.36 3.56 -11.69
CA VAL A 76 -12.53 3.21 -13.10
C VAL A 76 -11.40 2.28 -13.60
N GLU A 77 -10.44 2.79 -14.35
CA GLU A 77 -9.34 2.04 -14.98
C GLU A 77 -8.01 2.20 -14.21
N ASP A 78 -7.98 3.13 -13.26
CA ASP A 78 -6.78 3.47 -12.49
C ASP A 78 -6.86 2.94 -11.06
N SER A 79 -5.79 2.32 -10.61
CA SER A 79 -5.55 2.07 -9.19
C SER A 79 -4.33 2.86 -8.73
N GLU A 80 -4.30 3.24 -7.47
CA GLU A 80 -3.18 3.98 -6.89
C GLU A 80 -2.79 3.39 -5.55
N ILE A 81 -1.51 3.11 -5.36
CA ILE A 81 -0.96 2.76 -4.06
C ILE A 81 -0.84 4.04 -3.24
N LEU A 82 -1.63 4.13 -2.18
CA LEU A 82 -1.58 5.26 -1.26
C LEU A 82 -0.46 5.09 -0.24
N ARG A 83 -0.28 3.86 0.25
CA ARG A 83 0.79 3.50 1.19
C ARG A 83 0.99 1.99 1.26
N ILE A 84 2.24 1.55 1.40
CA ILE A 84 2.60 0.15 1.68
C ILE A 84 3.67 0.12 2.76
N GLY A 85 3.50 -0.77 3.72
CA GLY A 85 4.44 -0.90 4.83
C GLY A 85 4.57 -2.33 5.34
N THR A 86 5.72 -2.63 5.94
CA THR A 86 5.98 -3.87 6.68
C THR A 86 6.66 -3.55 7.99
N CYS A 87 6.29 -4.25 9.07
CA CYS A 87 6.93 -4.08 10.38
C CYS A 87 8.45 -4.07 10.25
N LEU A 88 9.14 -3.31 11.07
CA LEU A 88 10.59 -3.13 11.02
C LEU A 88 11.33 -4.47 11.13
N ASP A 89 10.90 -5.35 12.03
CA ASP A 89 11.47 -6.69 12.24
C ASP A 89 11.12 -7.71 11.16
N CYS A 90 10.15 -7.40 10.28
CA CYS A 90 9.69 -8.26 9.20
C CYS A 90 10.16 -7.79 7.81
N GLN A 91 10.94 -6.73 7.74
CA GLN A 91 11.44 -6.21 6.46
C GLN A 91 12.38 -7.19 5.77
N LYS A 92 12.54 -7.04 4.44
CA LYS A 92 13.40 -7.87 3.57
C LYS A 92 13.05 -9.37 3.54
N GLN A 93 11.87 -9.75 4.04
CA GLN A 93 11.35 -11.12 4.01
C GLN A 93 10.36 -11.38 2.86
N GLY A 94 10.19 -10.42 1.94
CA GLY A 94 9.33 -10.55 0.78
C GLY A 94 7.85 -10.20 1.01
N ILE A 95 7.47 -9.77 2.21
CA ILE A 95 6.07 -9.46 2.57
C ILE A 95 5.50 -8.35 1.68
N ALA A 96 6.24 -7.24 1.50
CA ALA A 96 5.81 -6.16 0.61
C ALA A 96 5.60 -6.65 -0.84
N SER A 97 6.43 -7.59 -1.33
CA SER A 97 6.26 -8.16 -2.67
C SER A 97 4.99 -9.02 -2.78
N GLN A 98 4.66 -9.77 -1.74
CA GLN A 98 3.42 -10.56 -1.69
C GLN A 98 2.20 -9.66 -1.64
N LEU A 99 2.21 -8.61 -0.80
CA LEU A 99 1.16 -7.59 -0.72
C LEU A 99 0.96 -6.89 -2.07
N LEU A 100 2.05 -6.44 -2.70
CA LEU A 100 1.97 -5.79 -4.01
C LEU A 100 1.40 -6.71 -5.09
N THR A 101 1.76 -8.00 -5.06
CA THR A 101 1.23 -9.00 -6.00
C THR A 101 -0.26 -9.23 -5.77
N ALA A 102 -0.69 -9.43 -4.53
CA ALA A 102 -2.10 -9.62 -4.19
C ALA A 102 -2.94 -8.39 -4.55
N MET A 103 -2.47 -7.19 -4.21
CA MET A 103 -3.12 -5.93 -4.59
C MET A 103 -3.28 -5.81 -6.11
N ALA A 104 -2.20 -6.07 -6.88
CA ALA A 104 -2.24 -6.00 -8.32
C ALA A 104 -3.26 -6.98 -8.94
N GLN A 105 -3.37 -8.19 -8.40
CA GLN A 105 -4.38 -9.16 -8.82
C GLN A 105 -5.80 -8.67 -8.54
N MET A 106 -6.05 -8.09 -7.36
CA MET A 106 -7.34 -7.51 -7.01
C MET A 106 -7.69 -6.34 -7.93
N CYS A 107 -6.75 -5.44 -8.22
CA CYS A 107 -6.94 -4.34 -9.15
C CYS A 107 -7.31 -4.84 -10.56
N GLN A 108 -6.64 -5.87 -11.06
CA GLN A 108 -6.97 -6.45 -12.37
C GLN A 108 -8.38 -7.09 -12.39
N ILE A 109 -8.79 -7.73 -11.29
CA ILE A 109 -10.16 -8.27 -11.17
C ILE A 109 -11.19 -7.15 -11.18
N MET A 110 -10.89 -6.00 -10.58
CA MET A 110 -11.75 -4.81 -10.58
C MET A 110 -11.74 -4.05 -11.92
N GLY A 111 -10.88 -4.42 -12.87
CA GLY A 111 -10.83 -3.83 -14.20
C GLY A 111 -9.76 -2.75 -14.37
N ALA A 112 -8.84 -2.60 -13.42
CA ALA A 112 -7.76 -1.65 -13.57
C ALA A 112 -6.87 -1.97 -14.79
N GLU A 113 -6.49 -0.93 -15.53
CA GLU A 113 -5.53 -1.01 -16.62
C GLU A 113 -4.09 -0.73 -16.16
N ARG A 114 -3.97 0.02 -15.06
CA ARG A 114 -2.66 0.36 -14.47
C ARG A 114 -2.76 0.61 -12.96
N VAL A 115 -1.59 0.55 -12.33
CA VAL A 115 -1.37 1.00 -10.96
C VAL A 115 -0.40 2.17 -10.98
N LEU A 116 -0.75 3.22 -10.24
CA LEU A 116 0.03 4.43 -10.02
C LEU A 116 0.55 4.46 -8.59
N LEU A 117 1.58 5.24 -8.36
CA LEU A 117 2.05 5.61 -7.02
C LEU A 117 2.86 6.90 -7.07
N GLU A 118 2.96 7.57 -5.92
CA GLU A 118 3.91 8.65 -5.69
C GLU A 118 4.97 8.19 -4.68
N VAL A 119 6.23 8.48 -4.96
CA VAL A 119 7.34 8.14 -4.09
C VAL A 119 8.35 9.30 -4.04
N ARG A 120 8.91 9.55 -2.86
CA ARG A 120 9.98 10.53 -2.70
C ARG A 120 11.19 10.15 -3.54
N GLU A 121 11.80 11.13 -4.23
CA GLU A 121 12.98 10.88 -5.07
C GLU A 121 14.21 10.41 -4.28
N ASP A 122 14.26 10.72 -2.98
CA ASP A 122 15.32 10.32 -2.06
C ASP A 122 15.07 8.96 -1.37
N ASN A 123 13.90 8.34 -1.60
CA ASN A 123 13.60 7.00 -1.08
C ASN A 123 14.11 5.91 -2.04
N TYR A 124 15.43 5.76 -2.13
CA TYR A 124 16.09 4.82 -3.04
C TYR A 124 15.67 3.37 -2.83
N ALA A 125 15.35 2.97 -1.59
CA ALA A 125 14.90 1.61 -1.29
C ALA A 125 13.52 1.33 -1.90
N ALA A 126 12.58 2.27 -1.78
CA ALA A 126 11.25 2.14 -2.39
C ALA A 126 11.34 2.21 -3.93
N LEU A 127 12.17 3.10 -4.47
CA LEU A 127 12.38 3.20 -5.91
C LEU A 127 12.88 1.89 -6.51
N ALA A 128 13.92 1.29 -5.91
CA ALA A 128 14.46 0.00 -6.34
C ALA A 128 13.42 -1.13 -6.21
N PHE A 129 12.62 -1.11 -5.14
CA PHE A 129 11.53 -2.05 -4.93
C PHE A 129 10.47 -1.95 -6.05
N TYR A 130 9.97 -0.76 -6.34
CA TYR A 130 8.95 -0.57 -7.36
C TYR A 130 9.47 -0.87 -8.77
N GLN A 131 10.68 -0.45 -9.11
CA GLN A 131 11.31 -0.77 -10.39
C GLN A 131 11.45 -2.30 -10.59
N LYS A 132 11.88 -3.03 -9.56
CA LYS A 132 11.94 -4.51 -9.58
C LYS A 132 10.57 -5.14 -9.85
N HIS A 133 9.48 -4.48 -9.47
CA HIS A 133 8.11 -4.97 -9.67
C HIS A 133 7.44 -4.39 -10.93
N GLY A 134 8.23 -3.83 -11.85
CA GLY A 134 7.77 -3.40 -13.16
C GLY A 134 7.12 -2.01 -13.19
N PHE A 135 7.33 -1.20 -12.16
CA PHE A 135 6.95 0.21 -12.22
C PHE A 135 8.01 1.03 -12.93
N GLU A 136 7.56 1.95 -13.75
CA GLU A 136 8.38 2.93 -14.47
C GLU A 136 7.99 4.36 -14.05
N GLN A 137 8.96 5.26 -14.01
CA GLN A 137 8.70 6.67 -13.74
C GLN A 137 8.05 7.32 -14.97
N ILE A 138 6.96 8.04 -14.76
CA ILE A 138 6.23 8.74 -15.82
C ILE A 138 6.22 10.27 -15.67
N ALA A 139 6.39 10.78 -14.45
CA ALA A 139 6.39 12.20 -14.17
C ALA A 139 7.16 12.55 -12.89
N VAL A 140 7.37 13.84 -12.67
CA VAL A 140 7.97 14.41 -11.45
C VAL A 140 7.10 15.57 -10.98
N ARG A 141 6.67 15.53 -9.73
CA ARG A 141 6.07 16.67 -9.03
C ARG A 141 7.18 17.41 -8.29
N LYS A 142 7.59 18.54 -8.81
CA LYS A 142 8.70 19.33 -8.23
C LYS A 142 8.28 19.93 -6.90
N ASN A 143 9.21 19.85 -5.91
CA ASN A 143 9.06 20.49 -4.59
C ASN A 143 7.76 20.09 -3.86
N TYR A 144 7.40 18.82 -3.94
CA TYR A 144 6.12 18.30 -3.44
C TYR A 144 6.14 18.06 -1.93
N TYR A 145 7.23 17.47 -1.42
CA TYR A 145 7.37 17.19 0.00
C TYR A 145 8.13 18.32 0.70
N ASP A 146 7.54 18.83 1.78
CA ASP A 146 8.23 19.76 2.69
C ASP A 146 9.07 18.96 3.69
N ASN A 147 10.34 19.29 3.82
CA ASN A 147 11.26 18.68 4.77
C ASN A 147 11.37 19.55 6.03
N HIS A 148 11.74 18.94 7.16
CA HIS A 148 11.89 19.65 8.43
C HIS A 148 12.97 20.73 8.42
N ASP A 149 13.96 20.61 7.53
CA ASP A 149 15.04 21.60 7.34
C ASP A 149 14.67 22.74 6.37
N MET A 150 13.38 22.90 6.07
CA MET A 150 12.83 23.86 5.10
C MET A 150 13.26 23.62 3.65
N THR A 151 13.91 22.52 3.34
CA THR A 151 14.15 22.08 1.96
C THR A 151 12.91 21.37 1.40
N LYS A 152 12.90 21.17 0.09
CA LYS A 152 11.81 20.45 -0.59
C LYS A 152 12.37 19.28 -1.39
N THR A 153 11.63 18.18 -1.38
CA THR A 153 11.97 16.98 -2.13
C THR A 153 10.92 16.75 -3.20
N HIS A 154 11.32 16.23 -4.36
CA HIS A 154 10.40 15.93 -5.44
C HIS A 154 9.66 14.62 -5.16
N ALA A 155 8.42 14.52 -5.67
CA ALA A 155 7.75 13.24 -5.81
C ALA A 155 7.94 12.70 -7.24
N LEU A 156 8.32 11.44 -7.35
CA LEU A 156 8.31 10.73 -8.61
C LEU A 156 6.97 10.01 -8.74
N ILE A 157 6.28 10.21 -9.85
CA ILE A 157 5.08 9.46 -10.19
C ILE A 157 5.51 8.25 -10.98
N MET A 158 5.16 7.07 -10.49
CA MET A 158 5.47 5.81 -11.15
C MET A 158 4.19 5.08 -11.55
N GLN A 159 4.25 4.31 -12.63
CA GLN A 159 3.16 3.47 -13.09
C GLN A 159 3.63 2.05 -13.38
N ARG A 160 2.71 1.10 -13.25
CA ARG A 160 2.79 -0.24 -13.79
C ARG A 160 1.53 -0.53 -14.58
N LYS A 161 1.64 -0.71 -15.91
CA LYS A 161 0.51 -1.12 -16.74
C LYS A 161 0.28 -2.61 -16.62
N PHE A 162 -0.98 -2.99 -16.63
CA PHE A 162 -1.35 -4.38 -16.83
C PHE A 162 -1.40 -4.67 -18.34
N ASN A 163 -0.90 -5.82 -18.74
CA ASN A 163 -1.07 -6.26 -20.12
C ASN A 163 -2.57 -6.38 -20.41
N ALA A 164 -3.04 -5.76 -21.48
CA ALA A 164 -4.42 -5.93 -21.94
C ALA A 164 -4.73 -7.45 -21.95
N LYS A 165 -5.82 -7.84 -21.31
CA LYS A 165 -6.30 -9.22 -21.47
C LYS A 165 -6.45 -9.43 -22.96
N LEU A 166 -5.67 -10.35 -23.54
CA LEU A 166 -5.99 -10.91 -24.84
C LEU A 166 -7.42 -11.47 -24.68
N ASN A 167 -8.41 -10.72 -25.19
CA ASN A 167 -9.78 -11.15 -25.20
C ASN A 167 -9.80 -12.52 -25.89
N ALA A 168 -9.91 -13.58 -25.10
CA ALA A 168 -10.26 -14.88 -25.62
C ALA A 168 -11.63 -14.72 -26.29
N LYS A 169 -11.62 -14.81 -27.63
CA LYS A 169 -12.81 -14.89 -28.46
C LYS A 169 -13.51 -16.22 -28.19
#